data_bc811ce7614c329073357415f62df76e
#
_entry.id   bc811ce7614c329073357415f62df76e
#
_cell.length_a   1.000
_cell.length_b   1.000
_cell.length_c   1.000
_cell.angle_alpha   90.00
_cell.angle_beta   90.00
_cell.angle_gamma   90.00
#
_symmetry.space_group_name_H-M   'P 1'
#
loop_
_entity.id
_entity.type
_entity.pdbx_description
1 polymer ?
#
loop_
_entity_poly.entity_id
_entity_poly.type
_entity_poly.pdbx_seq_one_letter_code
_entity_poly.pdbx_strand_id
1 'polypeptide(L)'
;MKKIKIISMILILCMLCSACEGTSEEVAPIHTENTEINKLSPYLSITRSFYSEESESGMGSRCFFYDIKEKKLEQKGTVSYTSSHPLTLYSTRNDKIYYSAFSGEGKGNQIYLDNNETGEKKTDQFCDFNYLIQCGEQYFMAAELLHHYCIEPIVCDAEFQNCSRVMFDKKDDRFTWMVSTVPKENKIVFSHYSDNEMREADDVEGGNAPSKIAMLDLGTKKTETVYETKYYIDGIACEGKKLILSCAPNGVTTRQKHKIYEVNLDTKKSVRLKLPFYIMDQMALYDNILYFLGWKGDTRGIYAYNLTTKEYDVIMEEVEDEFINGFSLNY
;
A
#
# COMPACT_ATOMS: atom_id res chain seq x y z
N MET A 1 4.69 53.01 44.07
CA MET A 1 5.71 52.76 43.01
C MET A 1 5.66 51.42 42.26
N LYS A 2 4.88 50.43 42.68
CA LYS A 2 4.78 49.12 41.94
C LYS A 2 3.78 49.10 40.80
N LYS A 3 2.77 49.96 40.79
CA LYS A 3 1.70 49.99 39.74
C LYS A 3 2.14 50.66 38.44
N ILE A 4 3.10 51.59 38.48
CA ILE A 4 3.58 52.29 37.28
C ILE A 4 4.49 51.41 36.42
N LYS A 5 5.22 50.47 37.01
CA LYS A 5 6.06 49.53 36.23
C LYS A 5 5.28 48.50 35.44
N ILE A 6 4.09 48.09 35.90
CA ILE A 6 3.24 47.11 35.19
C ILE A 6 2.57 47.74 33.97
N ILE A 7 2.16 48.99 34.07
CA ILE A 7 1.52 49.68 32.92
C ILE A 7 2.52 49.96 31.81
N SER A 8 3.78 50.28 32.15
CA SER A 8 4.86 50.50 31.17
C SER A 8 5.24 49.19 30.43
N MET A 9 5.18 48.06 31.12
CA MET A 9 5.50 46.75 30.52
C MET A 9 4.38 46.21 29.58
N ILE A 10 3.12 46.54 29.89
CA ILE A 10 1.96 46.22 29.03
C ILE A 10 1.95 47.07 27.77
N LEU A 11 2.33 48.36 27.86
CA LEU A 11 2.45 49.24 26.69
C LEU A 11 3.58 48.81 25.73
N ILE A 12 4.69 48.32 26.24
CA ILE A 12 5.78 47.79 25.41
C ILE A 12 5.39 46.49 24.75
N LEU A 13 4.61 45.61 25.41
CA LEU A 13 4.10 44.37 24.82
C LEU A 13 3.08 44.63 23.72
N CYS A 14 2.25 45.66 23.85
CA CYS A 14 1.27 46.06 22.81
C CYS A 14 1.94 46.73 21.58
N MET A 15 3.11 47.36 21.74
CA MET A 15 3.83 47.94 20.60
C MET A 15 4.62 46.90 19.79
N LEU A 16 4.89 45.72 20.37
CA LEU A 16 5.55 44.62 19.66
C LEU A 16 4.61 43.76 18.86
N CYS A 17 3.29 43.88 19.09
CA CYS A 17 2.27 43.15 18.32
C CYS A 17 1.74 43.91 17.09
N SER A 18 2.14 45.17 16.88
CA SER A 18 1.64 46.01 15.77
C SER A 18 2.62 46.09 14.59
N ALA A 19 3.67 45.30 14.56
CA ALA A 19 4.67 45.35 13.48
C ALA A 19 4.78 44.05 12.67
N CYS A 20 3.66 43.29 12.54
CA CYS A 20 3.53 42.19 11.59
C CYS A 20 2.26 42.39 10.77
N GLU A 21 2.15 43.48 10.04
CA GLU A 21 1.44 43.50 8.77
C GLU A 21 2.39 42.94 7.72
N GLY A 22 2.55 41.64 7.75
CA GLY A 22 3.09 40.88 6.63
C GLY A 22 2.04 40.89 5.54
N THR A 23 2.31 41.57 4.46
CA THR A 23 1.65 41.38 3.17
C THR A 23 1.56 39.91 2.90
N SER A 24 0.34 39.37 2.89
CA SER A 24 0.05 38.07 2.33
C SER A 24 0.33 38.18 0.83
N GLU A 25 1.55 37.85 0.43
CA GLU A 25 1.76 37.40 -0.94
C GLU A 25 0.91 36.13 -1.08
N GLU A 26 -0.15 36.25 -1.86
CA GLU A 26 -0.86 35.12 -2.41
C GLU A 26 0.17 34.28 -3.16
N VAL A 27 0.67 33.25 -2.51
CA VAL A 27 1.45 32.19 -3.18
C VAL A 27 0.47 31.57 -4.16
N ALA A 28 0.60 31.95 -5.42
CA ALA A 28 -0.11 31.31 -6.51
C ALA A 28 0.07 29.80 -6.34
N PRO A 29 -0.98 28.99 -6.48
CA PRO A 29 -0.84 27.54 -6.42
C PRO A 29 0.20 27.16 -7.46
N ILE A 30 1.29 26.54 -7.00
CA ILE A 30 2.26 25.91 -7.88
C ILE A 30 1.48 24.78 -8.56
N HIS A 31 0.95 25.09 -9.73
CA HIS A 31 0.58 24.08 -10.71
C HIS A 31 1.89 23.40 -11.12
N THR A 32 2.34 22.43 -10.34
CA THR A 32 3.24 21.40 -10.85
C THR A 32 2.42 20.66 -11.90
N GLU A 33 2.62 21.06 -13.14
CA GLU A 33 2.08 20.32 -14.27
C GLU A 33 2.52 18.87 -14.14
N ASN A 34 1.56 17.97 -14.23
CA ASN A 34 1.67 16.50 -14.22
C ASN A 34 2.56 15.93 -15.36
N THR A 35 3.51 16.69 -15.86
CA THR A 35 4.34 16.35 -17.02
C THR A 35 5.45 15.34 -16.72
N GLU A 36 5.79 15.09 -15.44
CA GLU A 36 6.82 14.10 -15.09
C GLU A 36 6.27 12.69 -14.84
N ILE A 37 5.02 12.55 -14.44
CA ILE A 37 4.40 11.23 -14.19
C ILE A 37 4.36 10.36 -15.44
N ASN A 38 4.32 10.95 -16.63
CA ASN A 38 4.34 10.23 -17.91
C ASN A 38 5.70 9.59 -18.29
N LYS A 39 6.77 9.80 -17.52
CA LYS A 39 8.10 9.20 -17.78
C LYS A 39 8.36 7.93 -16.97
N LEU A 40 7.61 7.69 -15.89
CA LEU A 40 7.79 6.51 -15.04
C LEU A 40 6.97 5.36 -15.64
N SER A 41 7.64 4.32 -16.10
CA SER A 41 6.99 3.09 -16.56
C SER A 41 6.57 2.26 -15.37
N PRO A 42 5.26 1.96 -15.17
CA PRO A 42 4.82 1.09 -14.11
C PRO A 42 5.40 -0.33 -14.23
N TYR A 43 5.67 -0.94 -13.09
CA TYR A 43 6.23 -2.27 -12.99
C TYR A 43 5.65 -3.01 -11.78
N LEU A 44 5.80 -4.34 -11.75
CA LEU A 44 5.50 -5.12 -10.56
C LEU A 44 6.81 -5.47 -9.83
N SER A 45 6.79 -5.25 -8.51
CA SER A 45 7.74 -5.88 -7.61
C SER A 45 7.07 -7.12 -7.01
N ILE A 46 7.69 -8.29 -7.16
CA ILE A 46 7.12 -9.58 -6.80
C ILE A 46 8.00 -10.25 -5.76
N THR A 47 7.41 -10.82 -4.72
CA THR A 47 8.13 -11.59 -3.70
C THR A 47 7.75 -13.05 -3.76
N ARG A 48 8.76 -13.90 -3.79
CA ARG A 48 8.64 -15.35 -3.75
C ARG A 48 9.55 -15.92 -2.69
N SER A 49 9.02 -16.70 -1.76
CA SER A 49 9.81 -17.36 -0.71
C SER A 49 10.12 -18.80 -1.07
N PHE A 50 11.19 -19.31 -0.49
CA PHE A 50 11.71 -20.66 -0.70
C PHE A 50 12.33 -21.21 0.57
N TYR A 51 12.39 -22.53 0.71
CA TYR A 51 13.10 -23.17 1.81
C TYR A 51 14.62 -23.05 1.61
N SER A 52 15.35 -22.76 2.68
CA SER A 52 16.80 -22.58 2.68
C SER A 52 17.42 -23.12 3.96
N GLU A 53 18.24 -24.17 3.84
CA GLU A 53 18.97 -24.71 4.97
C GLU A 53 20.07 -23.78 5.49
N GLU A 54 20.50 -22.82 4.67
CA GLU A 54 21.54 -21.84 5.01
C GLU A 54 21.00 -20.66 5.84
N SER A 55 19.69 -20.48 5.89
CA SER A 55 19.03 -19.40 6.64
C SER A 55 18.69 -19.84 8.05
N GLU A 56 18.89 -18.96 9.05
CA GLU A 56 18.47 -19.21 10.44
C GLU A 56 16.95 -19.46 10.56
N SER A 57 16.15 -18.85 9.71
CA SER A 57 14.71 -19.07 9.64
C SER A 57 14.29 -20.33 8.87
N GLY A 58 15.23 -21.02 8.22
CA GLY A 58 14.95 -22.10 7.29
C GLY A 58 14.34 -21.64 5.96
N MET A 59 14.28 -20.34 5.70
CA MET A 59 13.65 -19.73 4.53
C MET A 59 14.41 -18.52 4.01
N GLY A 60 14.22 -18.24 2.73
CA GLY A 60 14.69 -17.04 2.05
C GLY A 60 13.59 -16.42 1.19
N SER A 61 13.78 -15.17 0.78
CA SER A 61 12.87 -14.46 -0.13
C SER A 61 13.63 -13.96 -1.36
N ARG A 62 13.08 -14.21 -2.54
CA ARG A 62 13.56 -13.64 -3.81
C ARG A 62 12.69 -12.49 -4.21
N CYS A 63 13.32 -11.39 -4.61
CA CYS A 63 12.66 -10.22 -5.17
C CYS A 63 12.80 -10.25 -6.69
N PHE A 64 11.66 -10.06 -7.38
CA PHE A 64 11.60 -10.00 -8.83
C PHE A 64 11.03 -8.65 -9.27
N PHE A 65 11.52 -8.19 -10.41
CA PHE A 65 11.01 -7.07 -11.17
C PHE A 65 10.32 -7.59 -12.43
N TYR A 66 9.09 -7.15 -12.67
CA TYR A 66 8.38 -7.41 -13.91
C TYR A 66 8.11 -6.11 -14.64
N ASP A 67 8.78 -5.93 -15.77
CA ASP A 67 8.53 -4.82 -16.69
C ASP A 67 7.20 -5.05 -17.42
N ILE A 68 6.22 -4.20 -17.15
CA ILE A 68 4.88 -4.32 -17.73
C ILE A 68 4.91 -4.07 -19.25
N LYS A 69 5.74 -3.13 -19.69
CA LYS A 69 5.83 -2.75 -21.12
C LYS A 69 6.51 -3.83 -21.94
N GLU A 70 7.66 -4.29 -21.46
CA GLU A 70 8.48 -5.29 -22.16
C GLU A 70 8.01 -6.73 -21.86
N LYS A 71 7.06 -6.92 -20.92
CA LYS A 71 6.60 -8.23 -20.42
C LYS A 71 7.73 -9.14 -19.96
N LYS A 72 8.74 -8.57 -19.33
CA LYS A 72 9.97 -9.28 -18.93
C LYS A 72 10.04 -9.39 -17.42
N LEU A 73 10.22 -10.63 -16.93
CA LEU A 73 10.45 -10.95 -15.53
C LEU A 73 11.96 -11.12 -15.28
N GLU A 74 12.47 -10.50 -14.22
CA GLU A 74 13.88 -10.55 -13.83
C GLU A 74 14.01 -10.66 -12.32
N GLN A 75 14.83 -11.63 -11.84
CA GLN A 75 15.19 -11.72 -10.43
C GLN A 75 16.22 -10.63 -10.10
N LYS A 76 15.94 -9.83 -9.07
CA LYS A 76 16.81 -8.73 -8.63
C LYS A 76 17.73 -9.12 -7.47
N GLY A 77 17.31 -10.02 -6.61
CA GLY A 77 18.13 -10.48 -5.51
C GLY A 77 17.40 -11.45 -4.58
N THR A 78 18.13 -11.85 -3.54
CA THR A 78 17.63 -12.70 -2.45
C THR A 78 17.91 -12.01 -1.15
N VAL A 79 16.92 -11.97 -0.26
CA VAL A 79 16.98 -11.30 1.04
C VAL A 79 16.48 -12.22 2.15
N SER A 80 16.68 -11.82 3.40
CA SER A 80 16.15 -12.51 4.56
C SER A 80 14.63 -12.60 4.53
N TYR A 81 14.10 -13.73 4.98
CA TYR A 81 12.66 -13.94 5.10
C TYR A 81 12.16 -13.44 6.45
N THR A 82 11.00 -12.76 6.43
CA THR A 82 10.24 -12.41 7.62
C THR A 82 8.87 -13.06 7.55
N SER A 83 8.52 -13.85 8.57
CA SER A 83 7.30 -14.66 8.56
C SER A 83 6.02 -13.81 8.66
N SER A 84 6.09 -12.69 9.36
CA SER A 84 4.90 -11.84 9.60
C SER A 84 4.49 -11.09 8.34
N HIS A 85 5.47 -10.50 7.61
CA HIS A 85 5.22 -9.65 6.45
C HIS A 85 6.34 -9.83 5.41
N PRO A 86 6.27 -10.91 4.63
CA PRO A 86 7.39 -11.36 3.79
C PRO A 86 7.52 -10.62 2.46
N LEU A 87 6.84 -9.47 2.27
CA LEU A 87 6.92 -8.73 1.02
C LEU A 87 8.24 -7.97 0.89
N THR A 88 8.71 -7.87 -0.35
CA THR A 88 9.87 -7.06 -0.73
C THR A 88 9.47 -6.01 -1.75
N LEU A 89 10.23 -4.92 -1.84
CA LEU A 89 10.11 -3.95 -2.90
C LEU A 89 11.45 -3.81 -3.62
N TYR A 90 11.49 -4.06 -4.93
CA TYR A 90 12.57 -3.56 -5.77
C TYR A 90 12.24 -2.14 -6.21
N SER A 91 13.11 -1.20 -5.90
CA SER A 91 12.97 0.20 -6.29
C SER A 91 13.83 0.50 -7.50
N THR A 92 13.18 0.87 -8.61
CA THR A 92 13.86 1.31 -9.85
C THR A 92 14.58 2.63 -9.71
N ARG A 93 14.27 3.40 -8.66
CA ARG A 93 14.86 4.70 -8.38
C ARG A 93 16.33 4.63 -8.01
N ASN A 94 16.71 3.61 -7.26
CA ASN A 94 18.06 3.48 -6.72
C ASN A 94 18.65 2.09 -6.87
N ASP A 95 17.97 1.21 -7.63
CA ASP A 95 18.39 -0.18 -7.88
C ASP A 95 18.60 -0.99 -6.58
N LYS A 96 17.63 -0.88 -5.65
CA LYS A 96 17.70 -1.51 -4.33
C LYS A 96 16.48 -2.33 -4.00
N ILE A 97 16.67 -3.33 -3.13
CA ILE A 97 15.59 -4.15 -2.58
C ILE A 97 15.34 -3.70 -1.14
N TYR A 98 14.09 -3.36 -0.83
CA TYR A 98 13.63 -3.06 0.52
C TYR A 98 12.85 -4.25 1.08
N TYR A 99 13.06 -4.57 2.36
CA TYR A 99 12.36 -5.64 3.07
C TYR A 99 12.35 -5.38 4.57
N SER A 100 11.44 -6.03 5.32
CA SER A 100 11.43 -6.01 6.78
C SER A 100 12.20 -7.22 7.32
N ALA A 101 13.00 -7.00 8.36
CA ALA A 101 13.66 -8.08 9.08
C ALA A 101 13.88 -7.71 10.56
N PHE A 102 14.12 -8.72 11.40
CA PHE A 102 14.35 -8.51 12.82
C PHE A 102 15.61 -7.68 13.08
N SER A 103 15.48 -6.62 13.85
CA SER A 103 16.58 -5.67 14.09
C SER A 103 17.68 -6.19 15.01
N GLY A 104 17.40 -7.23 15.83
CA GLY A 104 18.30 -7.71 16.87
C GLY A 104 18.42 -6.77 18.10
N GLU A 105 17.76 -5.63 18.09
CA GLU A 105 17.91 -4.58 19.12
C GLU A 105 16.76 -4.54 20.13
N GLY A 106 15.87 -5.54 20.13
CA GLY A 106 14.67 -5.58 20.99
C GLY A 106 13.60 -4.55 20.61
N LYS A 107 13.71 -3.96 19.41
CA LYS A 107 12.79 -2.95 18.88
C LYS A 107 11.84 -3.50 17.81
N GLY A 108 11.75 -4.83 17.67
CA GLY A 108 10.97 -5.47 16.63
C GLY A 108 11.67 -5.45 15.27
N ASN A 109 10.90 -5.45 14.20
CA ASN A 109 11.42 -5.45 12.86
C ASN A 109 11.77 -4.04 12.38
N GLN A 110 12.67 -3.98 11.43
CA GLN A 110 13.20 -2.75 10.84
C GLN A 110 13.21 -2.90 9.31
N ILE A 111 13.08 -1.81 8.59
CA ILE A 111 13.23 -1.81 7.14
C ILE A 111 14.71 -1.82 6.81
N TYR A 112 15.10 -2.81 6.02
CA TYR A 112 16.41 -2.97 5.45
C TYR A 112 16.39 -2.65 3.97
N LEU A 113 17.53 -2.28 3.44
CA LEU A 113 17.77 -2.23 2.01
C LEU A 113 18.99 -3.08 1.69
N ASP A 114 18.85 -3.91 0.68
CA ASP A 114 19.96 -4.64 0.09
C ASP A 114 20.46 -3.89 -1.14
N ASN A 115 21.78 -3.76 -1.21
CA ASN A 115 22.49 -3.24 -2.34
C ASN A 115 23.62 -4.24 -2.63
N ASN A 116 23.54 -4.90 -3.76
CA ASN A 116 24.51 -5.92 -4.21
C ASN A 116 25.98 -5.43 -4.15
N GLU A 117 26.23 -4.12 -4.17
CA GLU A 117 27.58 -3.54 -4.15
C GLU A 117 28.12 -3.30 -2.72
N THR A 118 27.25 -2.92 -1.78
CA THR A 118 27.66 -2.45 -0.44
C THR A 118 27.15 -3.32 0.70
N GLY A 119 26.36 -4.35 0.39
CA GLY A 119 25.71 -5.21 1.38
C GLY A 119 24.51 -4.57 2.03
N GLU A 120 23.96 -5.27 3.02
CA GLU A 120 22.77 -4.88 3.74
C GLU A 120 22.95 -3.59 4.56
N LYS A 121 21.98 -2.68 4.46
CA LYS A 121 21.95 -1.43 5.22
C LYS A 121 20.60 -1.29 5.92
N LYS A 122 20.62 -0.90 7.20
CA LYS A 122 19.43 -0.57 7.99
C LYS A 122 18.95 0.85 7.67
N THR A 123 17.64 1.03 7.59
CA THR A 123 17.02 2.36 7.68
C THR A 123 16.74 2.69 9.15
N ASP A 124 16.29 3.91 9.44
CA ASP A 124 15.86 4.30 10.79
C ASP A 124 14.39 3.95 11.09
N GLN A 125 13.70 3.22 10.18
CA GLN A 125 12.29 2.88 10.31
C GLN A 125 12.09 1.48 10.90
N PHE A 126 11.47 1.44 12.08
CA PHE A 126 11.10 0.21 12.78
C PHE A 126 9.62 -0.11 12.51
N CYS A 127 9.37 -1.00 11.60
CA CYS A 127 8.04 -1.51 11.30
C CYS A 127 8.08 -2.82 10.51
N ASP A 128 6.94 -3.52 10.52
CA ASP A 128 6.62 -4.56 9.57
C ASP A 128 5.66 -4.00 8.53
N PHE A 129 5.93 -4.17 7.26
CA PHE A 129 5.03 -3.69 6.22
C PHE A 129 4.34 -4.84 5.49
N ASN A 130 3.02 -4.73 5.35
CA ASN A 130 2.24 -5.59 4.46
C ASN A 130 2.37 -5.15 3.01
N TYR A 131 2.54 -3.84 2.80
CA TYR A 131 2.80 -3.24 1.50
C TYR A 131 3.86 -2.17 1.63
N LEU A 132 4.83 -2.21 0.74
CA LEU A 132 5.75 -1.12 0.48
C LEU A 132 5.74 -0.88 -1.03
N ILE A 133 5.41 0.33 -1.44
CA ILE A 133 5.12 0.68 -2.83
C ILE A 133 5.88 1.95 -3.18
N GLN A 134 6.61 1.93 -4.27
CA GLN A 134 7.21 3.13 -4.86
C GLN A 134 6.15 3.88 -5.67
N CYS A 135 5.98 5.17 -5.37
CA CYS A 135 5.06 6.09 -6.03
C CYS A 135 5.82 7.33 -6.47
N GLY A 136 6.48 7.27 -7.61
CA GLY A 136 7.39 8.34 -8.06
C GLY A 136 8.51 8.59 -7.05
N GLU A 137 8.54 9.81 -6.49
CA GLU A 137 9.52 10.26 -5.52
C GLU A 137 9.17 9.92 -4.07
N GLN A 138 8.08 9.20 -3.83
CA GLN A 138 7.58 8.85 -2.51
C GLN A 138 7.43 7.34 -2.37
N TYR A 139 7.37 6.87 -1.11
CA TYR A 139 6.94 5.52 -0.79
C TYR A 139 5.64 5.55 0.00
N PHE A 140 4.75 4.65 -0.36
CA PHE A 140 3.58 4.34 0.46
C PHE A 140 3.82 3.01 1.18
N MET A 141 3.48 2.97 2.47
CA MET A 141 3.49 1.74 3.26
C MET A 141 2.11 1.50 3.86
N ALA A 142 1.70 0.23 3.91
CA ALA A 142 0.74 -0.24 4.89
C ALA A 142 1.53 -1.10 5.87
N ALA A 143 1.70 -0.60 7.10
CA ALA A 143 2.67 -1.16 8.03
C ALA A 143 2.13 -1.23 9.47
N GLU A 144 2.55 -2.26 10.18
CA GLU A 144 2.40 -2.37 11.63
C GLU A 144 3.59 -1.67 12.29
N LEU A 145 3.30 -0.60 13.03
CA LEU A 145 4.31 0.15 13.76
C LEU A 145 4.58 -0.49 15.12
N LEU A 146 5.80 -0.30 15.62
CA LEU A 146 6.19 -0.73 16.95
C LEU A 146 5.20 -0.19 18.01
N HIS A 147 4.66 -1.09 18.84
CA HIS A 147 3.63 -0.82 19.85
C HIS A 147 2.23 -0.45 19.32
N HIS A 148 2.00 -0.55 18.03
CA HIS A 148 0.69 -0.41 17.41
C HIS A 148 0.29 -1.74 16.78
N TYR A 149 -0.83 -2.29 17.19
CA TYR A 149 -1.35 -3.56 16.66
C TYR A 149 -2.20 -3.36 15.39
N CYS A 150 -2.09 -2.20 14.77
CA CYS A 150 -2.88 -1.82 13.60
C CYS A 150 -1.98 -1.64 12.39
N ILE A 151 -2.42 -2.13 11.25
CA ILE A 151 -1.79 -1.83 9.97
C ILE A 151 -2.25 -0.44 9.54
N GLU A 152 -1.29 0.48 9.45
CA GLU A 152 -1.54 1.89 9.17
C GLU A 152 -1.01 2.30 7.80
N PRO A 153 -1.73 3.20 7.10
CA PRO A 153 -1.24 3.79 5.86
C PRO A 153 -0.24 4.92 6.18
N ILE A 154 0.94 4.84 5.58
CA ILE A 154 2.05 5.77 5.83
C ILE A 154 2.60 6.23 4.49
N VAL A 155 2.88 7.52 4.34
CA VAL A 155 3.59 8.10 3.19
C VAL A 155 4.95 8.58 3.65
N CYS A 156 6.00 8.13 2.98
CA CYS A 156 7.38 8.50 3.26
C CYS A 156 8.03 9.20 2.06
N ASP A 157 9.03 10.02 2.35
CA ASP A 157 9.96 10.49 1.31
C ASP A 157 10.89 9.36 0.84
N ALA A 158 11.73 9.70 -0.13
CA ALA A 158 12.64 8.77 -0.77
C ALA A 158 13.69 8.14 0.15
N GLU A 159 14.05 8.83 1.21
CA GLU A 159 15.05 8.43 2.18
C GLU A 159 14.45 7.82 3.44
N PHE A 160 13.13 7.68 3.53
CA PHE A 160 12.37 7.26 4.72
C PHE A 160 12.60 8.15 5.95
N GLN A 161 13.00 9.42 5.76
CA GLN A 161 13.24 10.36 6.85
C GLN A 161 11.97 11.08 7.30
N ASN A 162 11.10 11.42 6.35
CA ASN A 162 9.84 12.12 6.61
C ASN A 162 8.65 11.20 6.35
N CYS A 163 8.36 10.31 7.28
CA CYS A 163 7.21 9.43 7.22
C CYS A 163 6.01 10.04 7.95
N SER A 164 4.87 10.09 7.29
CA SER A 164 3.62 10.64 7.83
C SER A 164 2.51 9.61 7.78
N ARG A 165 1.89 9.34 8.94
CA ARG A 165 0.67 8.51 9.00
C ARG A 165 -0.47 9.22 8.31
N VAL A 166 -1.23 8.50 7.52
CA VAL A 166 -2.47 8.97 6.93
C VAL A 166 -3.60 8.66 7.91
N MET A 167 -4.03 9.66 8.66
CA MET A 167 -5.08 9.49 9.66
C MET A 167 -6.44 9.84 9.05
N PHE A 168 -7.44 9.01 9.32
CA PHE A 168 -8.84 9.28 8.96
C PHE A 168 -9.51 10.20 9.98
N ASP A 169 -9.29 9.93 11.28
CA ASP A 169 -9.79 10.69 12.43
C ASP A 169 -8.78 10.53 13.58
N LYS A 170 -8.80 11.47 14.55
CA LYS A 170 -7.93 11.44 15.75
C LYS A 170 -8.21 10.28 16.70
N LYS A 171 -9.36 9.63 16.60
CA LYS A 171 -9.81 8.49 17.41
C LYS A 171 -10.05 7.25 16.58
N ASP A 172 -9.43 7.18 15.41
CA ASP A 172 -9.71 6.11 14.46
C ASP A 172 -9.08 4.79 14.94
N ASP A 173 -9.92 3.77 15.04
CA ASP A 173 -9.55 2.37 15.31
C ASP A 173 -9.46 1.55 14.01
N ARG A 174 -9.21 2.23 12.88
CA ARG A 174 -9.30 1.64 11.55
C ARG A 174 -8.00 1.01 11.12
N PHE A 175 -8.14 -0.18 10.57
CA PHE A 175 -7.06 -0.94 9.94
C PHE A 175 -7.10 -0.78 8.44
N THR A 176 -5.94 -0.61 7.83
CA THR A 176 -5.75 -0.74 6.39
C THR A 176 -5.48 -2.22 6.06
N TRP A 177 -6.15 -2.73 5.04
CA TRP A 177 -6.00 -4.13 4.67
C TRP A 177 -5.45 -4.31 3.26
N MET A 178 -6.28 -4.22 2.23
CA MET A 178 -5.86 -4.34 0.85
C MET A 178 -5.50 -3.00 0.25
N VAL A 179 -4.42 -2.95 -0.50
CA VAL A 179 -3.87 -1.73 -1.09
C VAL A 179 -3.56 -1.95 -2.56
N SER A 180 -3.80 -0.93 -3.38
CA SER A 180 -3.35 -0.87 -4.77
C SER A 180 -3.03 0.57 -5.18
N THR A 181 -2.15 0.73 -6.14
CA THR A 181 -1.83 2.04 -6.72
C THR A 181 -2.77 2.39 -7.87
N VAL A 182 -2.93 3.70 -8.09
CA VAL A 182 -3.57 4.29 -9.27
C VAL A 182 -2.54 5.20 -9.96
N PRO A 183 -1.58 4.65 -10.72
CA PRO A 183 -0.39 5.38 -11.16
C PRO A 183 -0.69 6.64 -11.95
N LYS A 184 -1.64 6.58 -12.90
CA LYS A 184 -2.02 7.72 -13.75
C LYS A 184 -2.59 8.91 -12.99
N GLU A 185 -3.05 8.70 -11.76
CA GLU A 185 -3.67 9.74 -10.92
C GLU A 185 -2.80 10.12 -9.72
N ASN A 186 -1.65 9.49 -9.55
CA ASN A 186 -0.79 9.64 -8.37
C ASN A 186 -1.54 9.40 -7.06
N LYS A 187 -2.30 8.29 -7.01
CA LYS A 187 -3.14 7.93 -5.87
C LYS A 187 -2.92 6.50 -5.40
N ILE A 188 -3.32 6.26 -4.18
CA ILE A 188 -3.44 4.92 -3.56
C ILE A 188 -4.91 4.66 -3.26
N VAL A 189 -5.40 3.49 -3.64
CA VAL A 189 -6.70 2.98 -3.21
C VAL A 189 -6.47 1.88 -2.17
N PHE A 190 -7.23 1.88 -1.08
CA PHE A 190 -7.10 0.86 -0.04
C PHE A 190 -8.41 0.61 0.68
N SER A 191 -8.57 -0.63 1.17
CA SER A 191 -9.67 -0.99 2.05
C SER A 191 -9.28 -0.73 3.50
N HIS A 192 -10.25 -0.29 4.30
CA HIS A 192 -10.11 -0.16 5.74
C HIS A 192 -11.40 -0.52 6.45
N TYR A 193 -11.27 -0.95 7.70
CA TYR A 193 -12.38 -1.29 8.57
C TYR A 193 -12.06 -0.88 10.02
N SER A 194 -13.10 -0.70 10.84
CA SER A 194 -12.97 -0.48 12.27
C SER A 194 -12.78 -1.83 12.98
N ASP A 195 -11.82 -1.93 13.90
CA ASP A 195 -11.61 -3.14 14.72
C ASP A 195 -12.84 -3.45 15.57
N ASN A 196 -13.46 -2.41 16.13
CA ASN A 196 -14.67 -2.60 16.93
C ASN A 196 -15.85 -3.13 16.10
N GLU A 197 -16.10 -2.54 14.91
CA GLU A 197 -17.14 -3.01 13.98
C GLU A 197 -16.87 -4.45 13.51
N MET A 198 -15.59 -4.82 13.31
CA MET A 198 -15.22 -6.19 12.94
C MET A 198 -15.47 -7.18 14.07
N ARG A 199 -15.09 -6.85 15.30
CA ARG A 199 -15.33 -7.71 16.48
C ARG A 199 -16.82 -7.92 16.71
N GLU A 200 -17.62 -6.87 16.60
CA GLU A 200 -19.08 -6.98 16.68
C GLU A 200 -19.67 -7.87 15.57
N ALA A 201 -19.09 -7.82 14.37
CA ALA A 201 -19.50 -8.67 13.25
C ALA A 201 -19.11 -10.14 13.45
N ASP A 202 -17.97 -10.41 14.06
CA ASP A 202 -17.46 -11.77 14.34
C ASP A 202 -18.32 -12.51 15.40
N ASP A 203 -18.93 -11.79 16.32
CA ASP A 203 -19.82 -12.35 17.34
C ASP A 203 -21.17 -12.86 16.76
N VAL A 204 -21.46 -12.54 15.49
CA VAL A 204 -22.69 -12.93 14.79
C VAL A 204 -22.35 -13.85 13.63
N GLU A 205 -22.80 -15.11 13.66
CA GLU A 205 -22.60 -16.05 12.55
C GLU A 205 -23.13 -15.47 11.23
N GLY A 206 -22.23 -15.29 10.24
CA GLY A 206 -22.55 -14.62 8.98
C GLY A 206 -22.70 -13.10 9.09
N GLY A 207 -22.18 -12.50 10.14
CA GLY A 207 -22.18 -11.04 10.35
C GLY A 207 -21.54 -10.27 9.18
N ASN A 208 -21.95 -9.03 9.04
CA ASN A 208 -21.38 -8.15 8.01
C ASN A 208 -20.07 -7.55 8.54
N ALA A 209 -19.05 -7.54 7.68
CA ALA A 209 -17.80 -6.82 7.93
C ALA A 209 -17.82 -5.52 7.13
N PRO A 210 -18.29 -4.39 7.70
CA PRO A 210 -18.39 -3.15 6.95
C PRO A 210 -17.01 -2.65 6.57
N SER A 211 -16.64 -2.87 5.31
CA SER A 211 -15.39 -2.38 4.74
C SER A 211 -15.65 -1.09 3.98
N LYS A 212 -14.79 -0.11 4.20
CA LYS A 212 -14.75 1.15 3.44
C LYS A 212 -13.56 1.13 2.50
N ILE A 213 -13.72 1.74 1.36
CA ILE A 213 -12.65 1.95 0.40
C ILE A 213 -12.32 3.43 0.38
N ALA A 214 -11.07 3.74 0.69
CA ALA A 214 -10.54 5.09 0.64
C ALA A 214 -9.58 5.27 -0.54
N MET A 215 -9.51 6.49 -1.02
CA MET A 215 -8.53 6.94 -1.97
C MET A 215 -7.67 8.04 -1.34
N LEU A 216 -6.37 7.85 -1.35
CA LEU A 216 -5.37 8.80 -0.90
C LEU A 216 -4.76 9.48 -2.13
N ASP A 217 -4.85 10.77 -2.20
CA ASP A 217 -4.09 11.60 -3.13
C ASP A 217 -2.70 11.88 -2.54
N LEU A 218 -1.66 11.40 -3.21
CA LEU A 218 -0.28 11.49 -2.71
C LEU A 218 0.29 12.91 -2.77
N GLY A 219 -0.20 13.74 -3.69
CA GLY A 219 0.23 15.14 -3.81
C GLY A 219 -0.32 16.00 -2.67
N THR A 220 -1.60 15.86 -2.35
CA THR A 220 -2.27 16.64 -1.30
C THR A 220 -2.27 15.96 0.07
N LYS A 221 -1.93 14.66 0.14
CA LYS A 221 -2.02 13.78 1.32
C LYS A 221 -3.43 13.73 1.94
N LYS A 222 -4.46 13.96 1.13
CA LYS A 222 -5.85 13.88 1.56
C LYS A 222 -6.45 12.53 1.19
N THR A 223 -7.29 12.02 2.08
CA THR A 223 -8.07 10.79 1.87
C THR A 223 -9.54 11.12 1.73
N GLU A 224 -10.23 10.36 0.90
CA GLU A 224 -11.69 10.35 0.81
C GLU A 224 -12.21 8.93 0.76
N THR A 225 -13.35 8.67 1.42
CA THR A 225 -14.07 7.40 1.26
C THR A 225 -14.81 7.42 -0.07
N VAL A 226 -14.43 6.52 -0.98
CA VAL A 226 -14.97 6.46 -2.33
C VAL A 226 -16.05 5.40 -2.51
N TYR A 227 -16.07 4.37 -1.65
CA TYR A 227 -17.08 3.31 -1.69
C TYR A 227 -17.20 2.63 -0.32
N GLU A 228 -18.36 2.02 -0.04
CA GLU A 228 -18.60 1.20 1.15
C GLU A 228 -19.30 -0.10 0.77
N THR A 229 -18.97 -1.18 1.45
CA THR A 229 -19.60 -2.49 1.26
C THR A 229 -19.74 -3.21 2.60
N LYS A 230 -20.71 -4.12 2.66
CA LYS A 230 -20.89 -5.02 3.79
C LYS A 230 -20.04 -6.29 3.72
N TYR A 231 -19.28 -6.46 2.65
CA TYR A 231 -18.44 -7.62 2.44
C TYR A 231 -17.01 -7.33 2.89
N TYR A 232 -16.34 -8.38 3.35
CA TYR A 232 -14.90 -8.36 3.53
C TYR A 232 -14.20 -8.28 2.17
N ILE A 233 -13.13 -7.49 2.10
CA ILE A 233 -12.39 -7.24 0.85
C ILE A 233 -11.06 -7.97 0.91
N ASP A 234 -10.86 -8.92 0.00
CA ASP A 234 -9.64 -9.71 -0.13
C ASP A 234 -8.82 -9.34 -1.38
N GLY A 235 -9.23 -8.32 -2.09
CA GLY A 235 -8.49 -7.78 -3.20
C GLY A 235 -9.10 -6.49 -3.70
N ILE A 236 -8.24 -5.53 -4.07
CA ILE A 236 -8.65 -4.21 -4.54
C ILE A 236 -7.75 -3.74 -5.68
N ALA A 237 -8.36 -3.17 -6.73
CA ALA A 237 -7.65 -2.51 -7.81
C ALA A 237 -8.50 -1.35 -8.36
N CYS A 238 -7.85 -0.28 -8.84
CA CYS A 238 -8.56 0.87 -9.36
C CYS A 238 -7.80 1.52 -10.54
N GLU A 239 -8.55 1.98 -11.54
CA GLU A 239 -8.05 2.85 -12.61
C GLU A 239 -9.17 3.80 -13.02
N GLY A 240 -8.96 5.10 -12.90
CA GLY A 240 -9.96 6.12 -13.19
C GLY A 240 -11.21 5.91 -12.31
N LYS A 241 -12.35 5.75 -12.96
CA LYS A 241 -13.65 5.52 -12.30
C LYS A 241 -13.98 4.04 -12.07
N LYS A 242 -13.12 3.15 -12.47
CA LYS A 242 -13.30 1.70 -12.37
C LYS A 242 -12.59 1.17 -11.14
N LEU A 243 -13.38 0.69 -10.16
CA LEU A 243 -12.89 -0.02 -8.98
C LEU A 243 -13.23 -1.50 -9.12
N ILE A 244 -12.25 -2.37 -8.92
CA ILE A 244 -12.43 -3.82 -8.92
C ILE A 244 -12.18 -4.34 -7.51
N LEU A 245 -13.12 -5.14 -7.01
CA LEU A 245 -13.09 -5.71 -5.68
C LEU A 245 -13.24 -7.22 -5.75
N SER A 246 -12.36 -7.94 -5.06
CA SER A 246 -12.61 -9.32 -4.64
C SER A 246 -13.20 -9.29 -3.24
N CYS A 247 -14.37 -9.86 -3.05
CA CYS A 247 -15.06 -9.82 -1.76
C CYS A 247 -15.79 -11.12 -1.43
N ALA A 248 -15.90 -11.38 -0.13
CA ALA A 248 -16.66 -12.48 0.45
C ALA A 248 -17.43 -12.01 1.70
N PRO A 249 -18.43 -12.76 2.17
CA PRO A 249 -18.96 -12.59 3.51
C PRO A 249 -17.86 -12.75 4.55
N ASN A 250 -17.96 -12.08 5.71
CA ASN A 250 -16.99 -12.21 6.79
C ASN A 250 -16.81 -13.68 7.25
N GLY A 251 -15.59 -14.05 7.59
CA GLY A 251 -15.21 -15.39 8.04
C GLY A 251 -15.22 -16.46 6.95
N VAL A 252 -15.42 -16.08 5.67
CA VAL A 252 -15.42 -17.03 4.54
C VAL A 252 -14.03 -17.14 3.93
N THR A 253 -13.41 -18.32 4.07
CA THR A 253 -12.07 -18.62 3.55
C THR A 253 -12.07 -19.46 2.27
N THR A 254 -13.23 -19.92 1.78
CA THR A 254 -13.31 -20.77 0.60
C THR A 254 -13.30 -19.97 -0.70
N ARG A 255 -12.34 -20.26 -1.58
CA ARG A 255 -12.14 -19.61 -2.90
C ARG A 255 -13.45 -19.42 -3.69
N GLN A 256 -14.31 -20.43 -3.71
CA GLN A 256 -15.55 -20.46 -4.51
C GLN A 256 -16.59 -19.42 -4.05
N LYS A 257 -16.48 -18.94 -2.81
CA LYS A 257 -17.43 -17.95 -2.27
C LYS A 257 -16.98 -16.51 -2.53
N HIS A 258 -15.71 -16.29 -2.89
CA HIS A 258 -15.23 -14.99 -3.31
C HIS A 258 -15.84 -14.59 -4.65
N LYS A 259 -16.23 -13.34 -4.75
CA LYS A 259 -16.86 -12.77 -5.94
C LYS A 259 -16.12 -11.51 -6.35
N ILE A 260 -15.90 -11.38 -7.64
CA ILE A 260 -15.28 -10.18 -8.21
C ILE A 260 -16.37 -9.25 -8.67
N TYR A 261 -16.26 -7.97 -8.28
CA TYR A 261 -17.18 -6.92 -8.71
C TYR A 261 -16.40 -5.78 -9.36
N GLU A 262 -16.94 -5.26 -10.44
CA GLU A 262 -16.59 -3.95 -10.98
C GLU A 262 -17.58 -2.92 -10.43
N VAL A 263 -17.07 -1.87 -9.83
CA VAL A 263 -17.84 -0.74 -9.28
C VAL A 263 -17.49 0.51 -10.07
N ASN A 264 -18.49 1.21 -10.55
CA ASN A 264 -18.30 2.53 -11.12
C ASN A 264 -18.35 3.57 -9.99
N LEU A 265 -17.24 4.29 -9.76
CA LEU A 265 -17.09 5.23 -8.64
C LEU A 265 -18.01 6.45 -8.72
N ASP A 266 -18.47 6.87 -9.91
CA ASP A 266 -19.40 7.99 -10.04
C ASP A 266 -20.82 7.57 -9.66
N THR A 267 -21.28 6.45 -10.20
CA THR A 267 -22.66 5.98 -10.04
C THR A 267 -22.86 5.08 -8.85
N LYS A 268 -21.77 4.60 -8.23
CA LYS A 268 -21.73 3.57 -7.17
C LYS A 268 -22.40 2.25 -7.56
N LYS A 269 -22.69 2.05 -8.83
CA LYS A 269 -23.26 0.79 -9.33
C LYS A 269 -22.17 -0.27 -9.42
N SER A 270 -22.49 -1.47 -8.95
CA SER A 270 -21.62 -2.63 -9.03
C SER A 270 -22.18 -3.69 -9.98
N VAL A 271 -21.29 -4.33 -10.72
CA VAL A 271 -21.58 -5.44 -11.61
C VAL A 271 -20.64 -6.59 -11.30
N ARG A 272 -21.18 -7.81 -11.16
CA ARG A 272 -20.33 -8.98 -10.94
C ARG A 272 -19.54 -9.31 -12.19
N LEU A 273 -18.21 -9.37 -12.06
CA LEU A 273 -17.33 -9.90 -13.10
C LEU A 273 -17.22 -11.43 -12.95
N LYS A 274 -17.40 -12.14 -14.06
CA LYS A 274 -17.17 -13.58 -14.14
C LYS A 274 -15.80 -13.81 -14.76
N LEU A 275 -14.80 -14.06 -13.93
CA LEU A 275 -13.45 -14.41 -14.35
C LEU A 275 -13.23 -15.92 -14.23
N PRO A 276 -12.36 -16.52 -15.05
CA PRO A 276 -12.00 -17.95 -14.94
C PRO A 276 -10.96 -18.18 -13.83
N PHE A 277 -10.93 -17.31 -12.81
CA PHE A 277 -9.96 -17.28 -11.71
C PHE A 277 -10.66 -17.08 -10.37
N TYR A 278 -10.02 -17.55 -9.32
CA TYR A 278 -10.34 -17.19 -7.93
C TYR A 278 -9.26 -16.24 -7.41
N ILE A 279 -9.68 -15.08 -6.95
CA ILE A 279 -8.77 -14.02 -6.44
C ILE A 279 -9.12 -13.76 -4.98
N MET A 280 -8.16 -13.94 -4.10
CA MET A 280 -8.28 -13.73 -2.66
C MET A 280 -7.03 -13.05 -2.12
N ASP A 281 -6.40 -12.19 -2.92
CA ASP A 281 -5.10 -11.60 -2.61
C ASP A 281 -4.88 -10.32 -3.43
N GLN A 282 -3.65 -9.83 -3.49
CA GLN A 282 -3.30 -8.58 -4.16
C GLN A 282 -3.82 -8.51 -5.58
N MET A 283 -4.33 -7.32 -5.91
CA MET A 283 -4.73 -6.94 -7.26
C MET A 283 -4.18 -5.57 -7.61
N ALA A 284 -3.98 -5.32 -8.90
CA ALA A 284 -3.67 -4.00 -9.45
C ALA A 284 -4.31 -3.86 -10.82
N LEU A 285 -4.67 -2.64 -11.20
CA LEU A 285 -5.26 -2.34 -12.51
C LEU A 285 -4.45 -1.26 -13.21
N TYR A 286 -3.97 -1.57 -14.40
CA TYR A 286 -3.24 -0.62 -15.23
C TYR A 286 -3.48 -0.91 -16.73
N ASP A 287 -3.81 0.13 -17.50
CA ASP A 287 -4.16 0.04 -18.92
C ASP A 287 -5.22 -1.03 -19.23
N ASN A 288 -6.26 -1.09 -18.36
CA ASN A 288 -7.35 -2.06 -18.44
C ASN A 288 -6.89 -3.53 -18.34
N ILE A 289 -5.67 -3.77 -17.86
CA ILE A 289 -5.14 -5.09 -17.51
C ILE A 289 -5.20 -5.25 -15.99
N LEU A 290 -5.91 -6.28 -15.53
CA LEU A 290 -5.98 -6.66 -14.13
C LEU A 290 -4.85 -7.63 -13.83
N TYR A 291 -3.89 -7.18 -13.02
CA TYR A 291 -2.83 -7.98 -12.43
C TYR A 291 -3.34 -8.52 -11.10
N PHE A 292 -3.13 -9.78 -10.81
CA PHE A 292 -3.59 -10.36 -9.54
C PHE A 292 -2.82 -11.63 -9.18
N LEU A 293 -2.72 -11.87 -7.88
CA LEU A 293 -2.33 -13.14 -7.31
C LEU A 293 -3.59 -13.97 -7.08
N GLY A 294 -3.65 -15.17 -7.64
CA GLY A 294 -4.87 -15.96 -7.59
C GLY A 294 -4.69 -17.38 -8.11
N TRP A 295 -5.80 -18.07 -8.31
CA TRP A 295 -5.82 -19.47 -8.77
C TRP A 295 -6.53 -19.60 -10.11
N LYS A 296 -5.92 -20.39 -11.00
CA LYS A 296 -6.56 -20.94 -12.18
C LYS A 296 -6.61 -22.47 -12.04
N GLY A 297 -7.80 -23.00 -11.78
CA GLY A 297 -7.90 -24.37 -11.29
C GLY A 297 -7.20 -24.51 -9.95
N ASP A 298 -6.20 -25.37 -9.87
CA ASP A 298 -5.40 -25.61 -8.67
C ASP A 298 -4.02 -24.92 -8.69
N THR A 299 -3.68 -24.26 -9.78
CA THR A 299 -2.41 -23.54 -9.92
C THR A 299 -2.55 -22.13 -9.36
N ARG A 300 -1.75 -21.78 -8.36
CA ARG A 300 -1.62 -20.43 -7.83
C ARG A 300 -0.53 -19.67 -8.59
N GLY A 301 -0.78 -18.41 -8.89
CA GLY A 301 0.18 -17.61 -9.66
C GLY A 301 -0.21 -16.15 -9.76
N ILE A 302 0.68 -15.37 -10.37
CA ILE A 302 0.42 -13.99 -10.77
C ILE A 302 0.06 -13.99 -12.25
N TYR A 303 -1.10 -13.41 -12.53
CA TYR A 303 -1.69 -13.36 -13.86
C TYR A 303 -1.95 -11.92 -14.28
N ALA A 304 -1.87 -11.65 -15.58
CA ALA A 304 -2.28 -10.41 -16.21
C ALA A 304 -3.49 -10.69 -17.11
N TYR A 305 -4.67 -10.20 -16.74
CA TYR A 305 -5.91 -10.44 -17.46
C TYR A 305 -6.45 -9.17 -18.11
N ASN A 306 -6.57 -9.17 -19.42
CA ASN A 306 -7.13 -8.05 -20.17
C ASN A 306 -8.66 -8.04 -20.04
N LEU A 307 -9.19 -6.99 -19.41
CA LEU A 307 -10.64 -6.86 -19.18
C LEU A 307 -11.46 -6.67 -20.46
N THR A 308 -10.85 -6.25 -21.56
CA THR A 308 -11.49 -6.06 -22.87
C THR A 308 -11.45 -7.33 -23.72
N THR A 309 -10.25 -7.88 -23.99
CA THR A 309 -10.08 -9.04 -24.87
C THR A 309 -10.41 -10.36 -24.19
N LYS A 310 -10.40 -10.38 -22.85
CA LYS A 310 -10.58 -11.57 -22.00
C LYS A 310 -9.43 -12.58 -22.10
N GLU A 311 -8.33 -12.18 -22.70
CA GLU A 311 -7.09 -12.95 -22.74
C GLU A 311 -6.28 -12.72 -21.47
N TYR A 312 -5.38 -13.64 -21.18
CA TYR A 312 -4.49 -13.51 -20.02
C TYR A 312 -3.10 -14.05 -20.34
N ASP A 313 -2.13 -13.46 -19.67
CA ASP A 313 -0.75 -13.92 -19.61
C ASP A 313 -0.45 -14.45 -18.20
N VAL A 314 0.44 -15.44 -18.12
CA VAL A 314 0.99 -15.94 -16.86
C VAL A 314 2.31 -15.20 -16.62
N ILE A 315 2.43 -14.50 -15.50
CA ILE A 315 3.67 -13.80 -15.13
C ILE A 315 4.56 -14.72 -14.31
N MET A 316 3.97 -15.39 -13.31
CA MET A 316 4.68 -16.33 -12.44
C MET A 316 3.69 -17.35 -11.88
N GLU A 317 4.08 -18.62 -11.82
CA GLU A 317 3.34 -19.67 -11.12
C GLU A 317 4.15 -20.19 -9.93
N GLU A 318 3.45 -20.63 -8.90
CA GLU A 318 4.08 -21.36 -7.80
C GLU A 318 4.66 -22.68 -8.29
N VAL A 319 5.79 -23.05 -7.76
CA VAL A 319 6.44 -24.34 -7.98
C VAL A 319 6.59 -25.06 -6.65
N GLU A 320 6.98 -26.34 -6.70
CA GLU A 320 7.22 -27.14 -5.51
C GLU A 320 8.28 -26.47 -4.61
N ASP A 321 8.02 -26.41 -3.31
CA ASP A 321 8.87 -25.81 -2.28
C ASP A 321 9.08 -24.28 -2.39
N GLU A 322 8.38 -23.60 -3.28
CA GLU A 322 8.43 -22.16 -3.41
C GLU A 322 7.02 -21.57 -3.53
N PHE A 323 6.76 -20.47 -2.84
CA PHE A 323 5.44 -19.83 -2.83
C PHE A 323 5.53 -18.33 -3.04
N ILE A 324 4.54 -17.79 -3.76
CA ILE A 324 4.45 -16.37 -4.04
C ILE A 324 3.79 -15.68 -2.84
N ASN A 325 4.54 -14.78 -2.18
CA ASN A 325 4.02 -14.02 -1.04
C ASN A 325 3.10 -12.88 -1.48
N GLY A 326 3.40 -12.30 -2.63
CA GLY A 326 2.60 -11.22 -3.19
C GLY A 326 3.37 -10.36 -4.17
N PHE A 327 2.73 -9.24 -4.55
CA PHE A 327 3.32 -8.25 -5.42
C PHE A 327 2.80 -6.85 -5.11
N SER A 328 3.47 -5.82 -5.64
CA SER A 328 2.99 -4.44 -5.68
C SER A 328 3.14 -3.86 -7.08
N LEU A 329 2.19 -3.01 -7.49
CA LEU A 329 2.31 -2.19 -8.68
C LEU A 329 2.98 -0.86 -8.29
N ASN A 330 4.08 -0.53 -8.94
CA ASN A 330 4.95 0.60 -8.66
C ASN A 330 5.12 1.48 -9.89
N TYR A 331 5.54 2.73 -9.72
CA TYR A 331 5.82 3.66 -10.82
C TYR A 331 6.83 4.73 -10.41
#